data_c70428908d0f13f1e682e8c82d1c1401
#
_entry.id   c70428908d0f13f1e682e8c82d1c1401
#
_cell.length_a   1.000
_cell.length_b   1.000
_cell.length_c   1.000
_cell.angle_alpha   90.00
_cell.angle_beta   90.00
_cell.angle_gamma   90.00
#
_symmetry.space_group_name_H-M   'P 1'
#
loop_
_entity.id
_entity.type
_entity.pdbx_description
1 polymer ?
#
loop_
_entity_poly.entity_id
_entity_poly.type
_entity_poly.pdbx_seq_one_letter_code
_entity_poly.pdbx_strand_id
1 'polypeptide(L)'
;MYVTAPDRVGEVQLSDGRLLGWAEWGPPDGTPVLFSPGAATSRWLGFGAEVIARLGVRLVSVDRPGLGASTPLPGRTFADFVADLRQFTTMRGLGRPAMVGNSQGAPFALACAEGGITAALAIVSGADEVAAPEFASALPAELRKLVDWTVRDPADAERFFAGYSADALLDFILSGSPECDLAVYREAGFAAAYRRALNEAFAQGAAGYARDTVLAMSPWPIDLGKISVPVDVWYGELDQSHSPDNGSLLTARIPGAEHHLVPAIGGAVLWTHAEPILSTLLTRDGA
;
A
#
# COMPACT_ATOMS: atom_id res chain seq x y z
N MET A 1 -1.19 -16.83 -13.15
CA MET A 1 -1.51 -16.74 -11.69
C MET A 1 -0.92 -15.43 -11.16
N TYR A 2 -1.73 -14.59 -10.54
CA TYR A 2 -1.27 -13.24 -10.11
C TYR A 2 -0.51 -13.28 -8.78
N VAL A 3 -0.87 -14.20 -7.89
CA VAL A 3 -0.37 -14.29 -6.52
C VAL A 3 -0.08 -15.74 -6.14
N THR A 4 0.88 -15.92 -5.22
CA THR A 4 1.21 -17.21 -4.58
C THR A 4 1.28 -17.00 -3.08
N ALA A 5 1.26 -18.10 -2.32
CA ALA A 5 1.60 -18.03 -0.90
C ALA A 5 3.06 -17.55 -0.72
N PRO A 6 3.37 -16.84 0.38
CA PRO A 6 4.76 -16.47 0.66
C PRO A 6 5.64 -17.70 0.89
N ASP A 7 6.90 -17.59 0.45
CA ASP A 7 7.92 -18.62 0.66
C ASP A 7 8.39 -18.67 2.13
N ARG A 8 8.37 -17.50 2.78
CA ARG A 8 8.83 -17.33 4.17
C ARG A 8 7.93 -16.35 4.90
N VAL A 9 7.61 -16.63 6.15
CA VAL A 9 6.87 -15.74 7.04
C VAL A 9 7.54 -15.72 8.41
N GLY A 10 7.37 -14.63 9.14
CA GLY A 10 7.90 -14.52 10.48
C GLY A 10 7.52 -13.22 11.15
N GLU A 11 8.18 -12.98 12.28
CA GLU A 11 8.02 -11.79 13.08
C GLU A 11 9.41 -11.32 13.53
N VAL A 12 9.57 -10.01 13.71
CA VAL A 12 10.74 -9.42 14.39
C VAL A 12 10.25 -8.63 15.59
N GLN A 13 11.03 -8.64 16.66
CA GLN A 13 10.74 -7.81 17.82
C GLN A 13 11.44 -6.45 17.67
N LEU A 14 10.66 -5.39 17.67
CA LEU A 14 11.14 -4.01 17.64
C LEU A 14 11.73 -3.62 19.00
N SER A 15 12.48 -2.51 19.04
CA SER A 15 13.17 -2.05 20.25
C SER A 15 12.25 -1.68 21.42
N ASP A 16 10.97 -1.40 21.14
CA ASP A 16 9.95 -1.13 22.14
C ASP A 16 9.17 -2.38 22.60
N GLY A 17 9.58 -3.56 22.12
CA GLY A 17 9.00 -4.85 22.46
C GLY A 17 7.83 -5.27 21.58
N ARG A 18 7.31 -4.40 20.70
CA ARG A 18 6.28 -4.78 19.72
C ARG A 18 6.83 -5.80 18.72
N LEU A 19 5.93 -6.63 18.19
CA LEU A 19 6.23 -7.53 17.08
C LEU A 19 5.82 -6.85 15.76
N LEU A 20 6.63 -7.04 14.72
CA LEU A 20 6.33 -6.67 13.35
C LEU A 20 6.30 -7.95 12.50
N GLY A 21 5.12 -8.31 11.99
CA GLY A 21 4.92 -9.46 11.10
C GLY A 21 5.40 -9.17 9.69
N TRP A 22 6.06 -10.14 9.06
CA TRP A 22 6.55 -10.02 7.70
C TRP A 22 6.33 -11.31 6.89
N ALA A 23 6.34 -11.18 5.58
CA ALA A 23 6.34 -12.28 4.61
C ALA A 23 7.25 -11.96 3.44
N GLU A 24 7.82 -13.00 2.81
CA GLU A 24 8.75 -12.87 1.69
C GLU A 24 8.43 -13.87 0.58
N TRP A 25 8.65 -13.42 -0.65
CA TRP A 25 8.60 -14.22 -1.89
C TRP A 25 9.90 -14.09 -2.66
N GLY A 26 10.24 -15.12 -3.42
CA GLY A 26 11.41 -15.15 -4.29
C GLY A 26 12.72 -15.55 -3.57
N PRO A 27 13.84 -15.44 -4.27
CA PRO A 27 15.14 -15.89 -3.76
C PRO A 27 15.57 -15.08 -2.53
N PRO A 28 16.12 -15.73 -1.49
CA PRO A 28 16.51 -15.05 -0.26
C PRO A 28 17.68 -14.07 -0.44
N ASP A 29 18.47 -14.26 -1.48
CA ASP A 29 19.59 -13.42 -1.92
C ASP A 29 19.22 -12.45 -3.05
N GLY A 30 17.95 -12.39 -3.42
CA GLY A 30 17.44 -11.46 -4.44
C GLY A 30 17.47 -10.00 -4.00
N THR A 31 17.34 -9.10 -4.98
CA THR A 31 17.22 -7.65 -4.73
C THR A 31 15.98 -7.36 -3.89
N PRO A 32 16.12 -6.74 -2.69
CA PRO A 32 14.99 -6.53 -1.80
C PRO A 32 14.07 -5.42 -2.32
N VAL A 33 12.79 -5.74 -2.38
CA VAL A 33 11.71 -4.79 -2.68
C VAL A 33 10.70 -4.86 -1.55
N LEU A 34 10.50 -3.76 -0.84
CA LEU A 34 9.44 -3.64 0.17
C LEU A 34 8.08 -3.48 -0.51
N PHE A 35 7.07 -4.05 0.09
CA PHE A 35 5.69 -3.90 -0.36
C PHE A 35 4.79 -3.39 0.78
N SER A 36 4.16 -2.25 0.57
CA SER A 36 3.11 -1.70 1.42
C SER A 36 1.76 -1.98 0.76
N PRO A 37 1.01 -3.00 1.22
CA PRO A 37 -0.24 -3.41 0.61
C PRO A 37 -1.40 -2.45 0.91
N GLY A 38 -2.53 -2.66 0.24
CA GLY A 38 -3.74 -1.86 0.33
C GLY A 38 -4.45 -1.91 1.69
N ALA A 39 -5.69 -1.41 1.69
CA ALA A 39 -6.53 -1.32 2.88
C ALA A 39 -6.71 -2.69 3.54
N ALA A 40 -6.48 -2.75 4.85
CA ALA A 40 -6.63 -3.96 5.67
C ALA A 40 -6.08 -5.23 5.01
N THR A 41 -5.00 -5.11 4.26
CA THR A 41 -4.33 -6.24 3.61
C THR A 41 -3.09 -6.62 4.41
N SER A 42 -3.06 -7.85 4.90
CA SER A 42 -1.92 -8.37 5.66
C SER A 42 -0.77 -8.75 4.74
N ARG A 43 0.37 -9.06 5.34
CA ARG A 43 1.57 -9.59 4.70
C ARG A 43 1.35 -10.80 3.78
N TRP A 44 0.18 -11.45 3.83
CA TRP A 44 -0.11 -12.66 3.05
C TRP A 44 -0.45 -12.41 1.58
N LEU A 45 -0.72 -11.18 1.16
CA LEU A 45 -0.96 -10.85 -0.23
C LEU A 45 0.29 -10.23 -0.84
N GLY A 46 0.94 -10.99 -1.72
CA GLY A 46 2.03 -10.50 -2.57
C GLY A 46 1.54 -10.16 -3.98
N PHE A 47 2.47 -9.94 -4.89
CA PHE A 47 2.20 -9.73 -6.31
C PHE A 47 3.36 -10.25 -7.16
N GLY A 48 3.19 -10.33 -8.48
CA GLY A 48 4.26 -10.67 -9.40
C GLY A 48 4.74 -12.12 -9.32
N ALA A 49 3.89 -13.07 -8.92
CA ALA A 49 4.23 -14.48 -8.71
C ALA A 49 5.02 -15.12 -9.85
N GLU A 50 4.76 -14.72 -11.11
CA GLU A 50 5.41 -15.29 -12.30
C GLU A 50 6.73 -14.59 -12.67
N VAL A 51 7.02 -13.44 -12.09
CA VAL A 51 8.14 -12.59 -12.48
C VAL A 51 9.21 -12.39 -11.40
N ILE A 52 8.83 -12.50 -10.12
CA ILE A 52 9.71 -12.25 -8.98
C ILE A 52 11.01 -13.06 -9.08
N ALA A 53 10.92 -14.37 -9.26
CA ALA A 53 12.10 -15.23 -9.35
C ALA A 53 12.95 -14.93 -10.59
N ARG A 54 12.30 -14.65 -11.74
CA ARG A 54 12.98 -14.34 -13.01
C ARG A 54 13.72 -13.01 -12.95
N LEU A 55 13.18 -12.03 -12.24
CA LEU A 55 13.81 -10.72 -12.03
C LEU A 55 14.81 -10.72 -10.86
N GLY A 56 14.96 -11.84 -10.15
CA GLY A 56 15.84 -11.91 -8.98
C GLY A 56 15.39 -11.03 -7.83
N VAL A 57 14.07 -10.80 -7.69
CA VAL A 57 13.48 -9.97 -6.63
C VAL A 57 13.23 -10.79 -5.37
N ARG A 58 13.59 -10.25 -4.22
CA ARG A 58 13.13 -10.65 -2.90
C ARG A 58 12.05 -9.67 -2.46
N LEU A 59 10.79 -10.01 -2.73
CA LEU A 59 9.65 -9.20 -2.31
C LEU A 59 9.40 -9.39 -0.82
N VAL A 60 9.29 -8.29 -0.07
CA VAL A 60 9.10 -8.30 1.39
C VAL A 60 7.89 -7.43 1.74
N SER A 61 6.86 -8.05 2.30
CA SER A 61 5.68 -7.36 2.81
C SER A 61 5.66 -7.38 4.33
N VAL A 62 5.14 -6.33 4.96
CA VAL A 62 4.98 -6.24 6.41
C VAL A 62 3.54 -5.93 6.78
N ASP A 63 3.08 -6.45 7.91
CA ASP A 63 1.82 -6.02 8.51
C ASP A 63 2.01 -4.65 9.17
N ARG A 64 1.19 -3.67 8.81
CA ARG A 64 1.14 -2.41 9.57
C ARG A 64 0.65 -2.66 11.00
N PRO A 65 1.05 -1.85 12.01
CA PRO A 65 0.67 -2.09 13.41
C PRO A 65 -0.84 -2.28 13.61
N GLY A 66 -1.21 -3.38 14.28
CA GLY A 66 -2.61 -3.77 14.51
C GLY A 66 -3.26 -4.54 13.36
N LEU A 67 -2.51 -4.86 12.29
CA LEU A 67 -2.91 -5.81 11.26
C LEU A 67 -2.12 -7.12 11.43
N GLY A 68 -2.73 -8.24 11.05
CA GLY A 68 -2.08 -9.54 11.00
C GLY A 68 -1.37 -9.92 12.30
N ALA A 69 -0.05 -10.14 12.24
CA ALA A 69 0.76 -10.49 13.40
C ALA A 69 1.45 -9.28 14.06
N SER A 70 1.29 -8.06 13.52
CA SER A 70 1.93 -6.89 14.10
C SER A 70 1.18 -6.38 15.33
N THR A 71 1.94 -6.15 16.41
CA THR A 71 1.37 -5.60 17.66
C THR A 71 0.69 -4.25 17.39
N PRO A 72 -0.52 -4.01 17.92
CA PRO A 72 -1.20 -2.74 17.79
C PRO A 72 -0.39 -1.57 18.36
N LEU A 73 -0.47 -0.41 17.72
CA LEU A 73 0.04 0.86 18.20
C LEU A 73 -1.07 1.90 18.07
N PRO A 74 -1.95 2.04 19.07
CA PRO A 74 -3.04 3.02 19.05
C PRO A 74 -2.51 4.44 18.87
N GLY A 75 -3.19 5.24 18.05
CA GLY A 75 -2.78 6.62 17.79
C GLY A 75 -1.54 6.80 16.92
N ARG A 76 -0.98 5.70 16.33
CA ARG A 76 0.20 5.78 15.46
C ARG A 76 0.05 6.78 14.33
N THR A 77 1.18 7.25 13.85
CA THR A 77 1.35 8.17 12.74
C THR A 77 2.11 7.49 11.59
N PHE A 78 2.25 8.18 10.45
CA PHE A 78 3.17 7.74 9.38
C PHE A 78 4.62 7.68 9.87
N ALA A 79 5.04 8.63 10.73
CA ALA A 79 6.39 8.65 11.29
C ALA A 79 6.71 7.41 12.15
N ASP A 80 5.73 6.90 12.90
CA ASP A 80 5.88 5.66 13.66
C ASP A 80 6.11 4.46 12.73
N PHE A 81 5.36 4.38 11.61
CA PHE A 81 5.58 3.33 10.62
C PHE A 81 6.95 3.42 9.95
N VAL A 82 7.41 4.64 9.62
CA VAL A 82 8.78 4.87 9.10
C VAL A 82 9.83 4.39 10.11
N ALA A 83 9.65 4.68 11.40
CA ALA A 83 10.55 4.23 12.46
C ALA A 83 10.58 2.69 12.59
N ASP A 84 9.41 2.05 12.50
CA ASP A 84 9.30 0.59 12.52
C ASP A 84 10.02 -0.04 11.31
N LEU A 85 9.81 0.48 10.09
CA LEU A 85 10.49 -0.02 8.91
C LEU A 85 12.00 0.24 8.92
N ARG A 86 12.47 1.33 9.50
CA ARG A 86 13.91 1.59 9.67
C ARG A 86 14.57 0.52 10.54
N GLN A 87 13.93 0.14 11.63
CA GLN A 87 14.39 -0.96 12.47
C GLN A 87 14.35 -2.29 11.71
N PHE A 88 13.22 -2.57 11.06
CA PHE A 88 13.03 -3.81 10.29
C PHE A 88 14.08 -4.00 9.19
N THR A 89 14.31 -2.98 8.36
CA THR A 89 15.29 -3.06 7.26
C THR A 89 16.70 -3.28 7.79
N THR A 90 17.06 -2.63 8.92
CA THR A 90 18.35 -2.84 9.60
C THR A 90 18.47 -4.27 10.12
N MET A 91 17.46 -4.77 10.84
CA MET A 91 17.47 -6.11 11.44
C MET A 91 17.50 -7.23 10.40
N ARG A 92 16.86 -7.00 9.22
CA ARG A 92 16.80 -7.96 8.12
C ARG A 92 17.94 -7.80 7.11
N GLY A 93 18.83 -6.82 7.28
CA GLY A 93 19.93 -6.56 6.37
C GLY A 93 19.50 -6.17 4.96
N LEU A 94 18.37 -5.42 4.83
CA LEU A 94 17.82 -5.07 3.53
C LEU A 94 18.48 -3.82 2.91
N GLY A 95 19.31 -3.11 3.64
CA GLY A 95 19.90 -1.84 3.19
C GLY A 95 18.85 -0.75 2.99
N ARG A 96 18.92 -0.08 1.84
CA ARG A 96 17.87 0.84 1.34
C ARG A 96 17.13 0.15 0.19
N PRO A 97 16.11 -0.66 0.46
CA PRO A 97 15.42 -1.39 -0.59
C PRO A 97 14.58 -0.46 -1.46
N ALA A 98 14.29 -0.85 -2.70
CA ALA A 98 13.20 -0.26 -3.45
C ALA A 98 11.86 -0.58 -2.77
N MET A 99 10.80 0.21 -3.07
CA MET A 99 9.50 0.01 -2.42
C MET A 99 8.34 0.16 -3.41
N VAL A 100 7.29 -0.63 -3.20
CA VAL A 100 6.01 -0.52 -3.90
C VAL A 100 4.93 -0.20 -2.89
N GLY A 101 4.18 0.89 -3.13
CA GLY A 101 2.97 1.25 -2.38
C GLY A 101 1.73 1.04 -3.24
N ASN A 102 0.78 0.23 -2.77
CA ASN A 102 -0.47 -0.02 -3.49
C ASN A 102 -1.68 0.45 -2.70
N SER A 103 -2.64 1.08 -3.36
CA SER A 103 -3.88 1.54 -2.75
C SER A 103 -3.60 2.32 -1.45
N GLN A 104 -4.25 2.00 -0.33
CA GLN A 104 -4.01 2.63 0.98
C GLN A 104 -2.55 2.46 1.48
N GLY A 105 -1.77 1.57 0.90
CA GLY A 105 -0.33 1.45 1.20
C GLY A 105 0.52 2.58 0.64
N ALA A 106 0.01 3.37 -0.33
CA ALA A 106 0.74 4.43 -0.99
C ALA A 106 1.23 5.54 -0.04
N PRO A 107 0.40 6.18 0.81
CA PRO A 107 0.86 7.22 1.72
C PRO A 107 1.91 6.71 2.71
N PHE A 108 1.85 5.45 3.14
CA PHE A 108 2.89 4.85 3.99
C PHE A 108 4.21 4.68 3.24
N ALA A 109 4.16 4.29 1.96
CA ALA A 109 5.35 4.17 1.11
C ALA A 109 5.96 5.56 0.79
N LEU A 110 5.14 6.57 0.54
CA LEU A 110 5.58 7.97 0.36
C LEU A 110 6.27 8.50 1.62
N ALA A 111 5.71 8.24 2.81
CA ALA A 111 6.36 8.60 4.07
C ALA A 111 7.71 7.90 4.26
N CYS A 112 7.83 6.63 3.83
CA CYS A 112 9.10 5.90 3.86
C CYS A 112 10.13 6.50 2.91
N ALA A 113 9.71 6.97 1.72
CA ALA A 113 10.59 7.63 0.76
C ALA A 113 11.08 8.99 1.29
N GLU A 114 10.17 9.84 1.82
CA GLU A 114 10.55 11.09 2.50
C GLU A 114 11.51 10.82 3.68
N GLY A 115 11.24 9.79 4.45
CA GLY A 115 12.07 9.37 5.59
C GLY A 115 13.40 8.71 5.20
N GLY A 116 13.72 8.55 3.91
CA GLY A 116 14.99 8.01 3.41
C GLY A 116 15.17 6.50 3.62
N ILE A 117 14.07 5.74 3.79
CA ILE A 117 14.10 4.28 3.97
C ILE A 117 14.37 3.57 2.64
N THR A 118 13.84 4.08 1.53
CA THR A 118 13.87 3.43 0.23
C THR A 118 14.82 4.14 -0.75
N ALA A 119 15.35 3.40 -1.73
CA ALA A 119 16.20 3.92 -2.79
C ALA A 119 15.43 4.31 -4.06
N ALA A 120 14.28 3.66 -4.30
CA ALA A 120 13.37 3.97 -5.39
C ALA A 120 11.93 3.61 -4.97
N LEU A 121 10.92 4.24 -5.56
CA LEU A 121 9.52 4.04 -5.18
C LEU A 121 8.62 3.86 -6.42
N ALA A 122 7.74 2.87 -6.38
CA ALA A 122 6.60 2.77 -7.27
C ALA A 122 5.29 2.91 -6.48
N ILE A 123 4.47 3.87 -6.85
CA ILE A 123 3.08 4.00 -6.38
C ILE A 123 2.18 3.40 -7.44
N VAL A 124 1.37 2.42 -7.06
CA VAL A 124 0.52 1.68 -8.01
C VAL A 124 -0.92 1.71 -7.54
N SER A 125 -1.79 2.34 -8.32
CA SER A 125 -3.19 2.60 -7.94
C SER A 125 -3.27 3.05 -6.48
N GLY A 126 -2.46 4.06 -6.14
CA GLY A 126 -2.29 4.54 -4.77
C GLY A 126 -3.53 5.32 -4.31
N ALA A 127 -3.92 5.17 -3.04
CA ALA A 127 -4.84 6.13 -2.45
C ALA A 127 -4.16 7.50 -2.45
N ASP A 128 -4.84 8.49 -3.04
CA ASP A 128 -4.36 9.86 -3.11
C ASP A 128 -4.72 10.66 -1.85
N GLU A 129 -4.12 11.83 -1.70
CA GLU A 129 -4.45 12.75 -0.60
C GLU A 129 -5.80 13.44 -0.85
N VAL A 130 -6.89 12.67 -0.72
CA VAL A 130 -8.26 13.18 -0.98
C VAL A 130 -8.67 14.37 -0.10
N ALA A 131 -7.96 14.62 0.99
CA ALA A 131 -8.12 15.81 1.83
C ALA A 131 -7.38 17.04 1.29
N ALA A 132 -6.59 16.91 0.22
CA ALA A 132 -5.90 18.05 -0.40
C ALA A 132 -6.92 19.06 -0.95
N PRO A 133 -6.70 20.37 -0.76
CA PRO A 133 -7.62 21.42 -1.21
C PRO A 133 -7.92 21.37 -2.72
N GLU A 134 -6.98 20.90 -3.51
CA GLU A 134 -7.08 20.78 -4.98
C GLU A 134 -8.18 19.81 -5.39
N PHE A 135 -8.45 18.78 -4.59
CA PHE A 135 -9.53 17.83 -4.85
C PHE A 135 -10.90 18.26 -4.34
N ALA A 136 -10.98 19.43 -3.69
CA ALA A 136 -12.21 19.89 -3.05
C ALA A 136 -13.45 19.87 -3.95
N SER A 137 -13.31 20.18 -5.24
CA SER A 137 -14.40 20.18 -6.22
C SER A 137 -14.50 18.90 -7.07
N ALA A 138 -13.47 18.04 -7.01
CA ALA A 138 -13.40 16.84 -7.86
C ALA A 138 -14.02 15.60 -7.17
N LEU A 139 -14.10 15.58 -5.84
CA LEU A 139 -14.64 14.43 -5.10
C LEU A 139 -16.16 14.29 -5.27
N PRO A 140 -16.66 13.06 -5.43
CA PRO A 140 -18.08 12.76 -5.27
C PRO A 140 -18.62 13.25 -3.93
N ALA A 141 -19.86 13.75 -3.89
CA ALA A 141 -20.42 14.42 -2.72
C ALA A 141 -20.37 13.58 -1.43
N GLU A 142 -20.61 12.28 -1.52
CA GLU A 142 -20.57 11.40 -0.34
C GLU A 142 -19.14 11.16 0.16
N LEU A 143 -18.19 10.99 -0.75
CA LEU A 143 -16.78 10.89 -0.38
C LEU A 143 -16.29 12.20 0.25
N ARG A 144 -16.70 13.33 -0.30
CA ARG A 144 -16.38 14.64 0.28
C ARG A 144 -16.87 14.79 1.72
N LYS A 145 -18.12 14.41 1.98
CA LYS A 145 -18.68 14.44 3.35
C LYS A 145 -17.87 13.55 4.29
N LEU A 146 -17.47 12.37 3.83
CA LEU A 146 -16.69 11.43 4.63
C LEU A 146 -15.30 11.99 4.94
N VAL A 147 -14.62 12.58 3.96
CA VAL A 147 -13.33 13.26 4.14
C VAL A 147 -13.45 14.43 5.12
N ASP A 148 -14.41 15.33 4.89
CA ASP A 148 -14.63 16.50 5.76
C ASP A 148 -14.96 16.09 7.20
N TRP A 149 -15.71 15.02 7.40
CA TRP A 149 -15.97 14.45 8.71
C TRP A 149 -14.71 13.86 9.33
N THR A 150 -13.93 13.06 8.59
CA THR A 150 -12.71 12.44 9.09
C THR A 150 -11.69 13.50 9.54
N VAL A 151 -11.56 14.58 8.77
CA VAL A 151 -10.67 15.71 9.13
C VAL A 151 -11.16 16.45 10.36
N ARG A 152 -12.48 16.68 10.49
CA ARG A 152 -13.07 17.43 11.59
C ARG A 152 -13.07 16.65 12.91
N ASP A 153 -13.36 15.36 12.87
CA ASP A 153 -13.45 14.48 14.04
C ASP A 153 -12.82 13.10 13.73
N PRO A 154 -11.48 13.04 13.68
CA PRO A 154 -10.77 11.81 13.37
C PRO A 154 -11.03 10.68 14.36
N ALA A 155 -11.33 11.00 15.63
CA ALA A 155 -11.63 9.99 16.64
C ALA A 155 -13.00 9.34 16.41
N ASP A 156 -14.01 10.10 15.97
CA ASP A 156 -15.32 9.56 15.63
C ASP A 156 -15.26 8.74 14.32
N ALA A 157 -14.56 9.24 13.32
CA ALA A 157 -14.31 8.50 12.09
C ALA A 157 -13.57 7.18 12.34
N GLU A 158 -12.57 7.17 13.24
CA GLU A 158 -11.85 5.94 13.61
C GLU A 158 -12.79 4.92 14.27
N ARG A 159 -13.71 5.36 15.15
CA ARG A 159 -14.75 4.48 15.72
C ARG A 159 -15.68 3.90 14.66
N PHE A 160 -16.06 4.70 13.67
CA PHE A 160 -16.90 4.24 12.56
C PHE A 160 -16.19 3.18 11.72
N PHE A 161 -14.94 3.41 11.30
CA PHE A 161 -14.16 2.44 10.53
C PHE A 161 -13.83 1.18 11.34
N ALA A 162 -13.73 1.26 12.67
CA ALA A 162 -13.57 0.11 13.54
C ALA A 162 -14.78 -0.83 13.56
N GLY A 163 -15.92 -0.41 13.01
CA GLY A 163 -17.11 -1.25 12.80
C GLY A 163 -17.06 -2.15 11.55
N TYR A 164 -16.03 -2.01 10.69
CA TYR A 164 -15.90 -2.83 9.49
C TYR A 164 -15.41 -4.25 9.81
N SER A 165 -15.76 -5.18 8.92
CA SER A 165 -15.26 -6.55 8.91
C SER A 165 -14.52 -6.82 7.59
N ALA A 166 -13.78 -7.93 7.53
CA ALA A 166 -13.12 -8.38 6.31
C ALA A 166 -14.11 -8.57 5.16
N ASP A 167 -15.28 -9.18 5.43
CA ASP A 167 -16.31 -9.42 4.41
C ASP A 167 -16.94 -8.10 3.95
N ALA A 168 -17.30 -7.19 4.86
CA ALA A 168 -17.86 -5.89 4.48
C ALA A 168 -16.89 -5.06 3.63
N LEU A 169 -15.61 -5.10 3.95
CA LEU A 169 -14.59 -4.42 3.14
C LEU A 169 -14.41 -5.07 1.77
N LEU A 170 -14.40 -6.40 1.68
CA LEU A 170 -14.31 -7.12 0.42
C LEU A 170 -15.51 -6.80 -0.48
N ASP A 171 -16.73 -6.83 0.07
CA ASP A 171 -17.96 -6.50 -0.66
C ASP A 171 -17.94 -5.05 -1.16
N PHE A 172 -17.45 -4.12 -0.34
CA PHE A 172 -17.26 -2.72 -0.74
C PHE A 172 -16.29 -2.59 -1.91
N ILE A 173 -15.14 -3.26 -1.87
CA ILE A 173 -14.13 -3.24 -2.95
C ILE A 173 -14.71 -3.83 -4.23
N LEU A 174 -15.32 -5.00 -4.16
CA LEU A 174 -15.88 -5.67 -5.34
C LEU A 174 -17.02 -4.87 -5.97
N SER A 175 -17.87 -4.24 -5.16
CA SER A 175 -18.99 -3.43 -5.67
C SER A 175 -18.56 -2.13 -6.34
N GLY A 176 -17.41 -1.57 -5.95
CA GLY A 176 -16.85 -0.35 -6.52
C GLY A 176 -15.88 -0.57 -7.68
N SER A 177 -15.57 -1.83 -8.04
CA SER A 177 -14.55 -2.14 -9.05
C SER A 177 -15.15 -2.29 -10.44
N PRO A 178 -14.49 -1.78 -11.50
CA PRO A 178 -14.88 -2.01 -12.87
C PRO A 178 -14.71 -3.47 -13.29
N GLU A 179 -15.40 -3.91 -14.35
CA GLU A 179 -15.40 -5.33 -14.76
C GLU A 179 -14.01 -5.86 -15.12
N CYS A 180 -13.12 -5.02 -15.65
CA CYS A 180 -11.73 -5.40 -15.92
C CYS A 180 -10.96 -5.80 -14.65
N ASP A 181 -11.21 -5.12 -13.53
CA ASP A 181 -10.62 -5.46 -12.23
C ASP A 181 -11.30 -6.68 -11.61
N LEU A 182 -12.61 -6.79 -11.75
CA LEU A 182 -13.37 -7.95 -11.28
C LEU A 182 -12.90 -9.25 -11.94
N ALA A 183 -12.44 -9.22 -13.19
CA ALA A 183 -11.83 -10.36 -13.86
C ALA A 183 -10.58 -10.87 -13.09
N VAL A 184 -9.80 -9.97 -12.49
CA VAL A 184 -8.65 -10.32 -11.63
C VAL A 184 -9.13 -10.76 -10.25
N TYR A 185 -9.98 -9.98 -9.60
CA TYR A 185 -10.39 -10.20 -8.20
C TYR A 185 -11.22 -11.47 -8.01
N ARG A 186 -11.94 -11.91 -9.04
CA ARG A 186 -12.73 -13.15 -9.07
C ARG A 186 -11.94 -14.37 -9.56
N GLU A 187 -10.69 -14.20 -10.04
CA GLU A 187 -9.83 -15.36 -10.34
C GLU A 187 -9.64 -16.17 -9.05
N ALA A 188 -9.86 -17.48 -9.12
CA ALA A 188 -10.00 -18.32 -7.93
C ALA A 188 -8.80 -18.25 -6.98
N GLY A 189 -7.57 -18.24 -7.52
CA GLY A 189 -6.34 -18.15 -6.74
C GLY A 189 -6.20 -16.78 -6.08
N PHE A 190 -6.50 -15.70 -6.82
CA PHE A 190 -6.48 -14.35 -6.29
C PHE A 190 -7.54 -14.15 -5.18
N ALA A 191 -8.78 -14.54 -5.46
CA ALA A 191 -9.88 -14.40 -4.51
C ALA A 191 -9.60 -15.12 -3.19
N ALA A 192 -9.04 -16.33 -3.24
CA ALA A 192 -8.67 -17.10 -2.05
C ALA A 192 -7.54 -16.41 -1.26
N ALA A 193 -6.49 -15.94 -1.95
CA ALA A 193 -5.36 -15.25 -1.33
C ALA A 193 -5.78 -13.91 -0.71
N TYR A 194 -6.61 -13.14 -1.43
CA TYR A 194 -7.08 -11.85 -0.95
C TYR A 194 -7.99 -11.98 0.26
N ARG A 195 -8.95 -12.92 0.24
CA ARG A 195 -9.80 -13.22 1.41
C ARG A 195 -8.96 -13.65 2.61
N ARG A 196 -7.93 -14.48 2.39
CA ARG A 196 -7.00 -14.85 3.45
C ARG A 196 -6.29 -13.64 4.04
N ALA A 197 -5.76 -12.75 3.20
CA ALA A 197 -5.04 -11.57 3.64
C ALA A 197 -5.92 -10.60 4.43
N LEU A 198 -7.19 -10.42 4.01
CA LEU A 198 -8.17 -9.62 4.77
C LEU A 198 -8.49 -10.26 6.12
N ASN A 199 -8.81 -11.57 6.15
CA ASN A 199 -9.11 -12.25 7.41
C ASN A 199 -7.95 -12.19 8.40
N GLU A 200 -6.73 -12.38 7.94
CA GLU A 200 -5.51 -12.21 8.76
C GLU A 200 -5.39 -10.77 9.29
N ALA A 201 -5.60 -9.77 8.44
CA ALA A 201 -5.49 -8.37 8.85
C ALA A 201 -6.50 -8.01 9.94
N PHE A 202 -7.72 -8.57 9.87
CA PHE A 202 -8.77 -8.35 10.87
C PHE A 202 -8.71 -9.33 12.07
N ALA A 203 -7.72 -10.22 12.14
CA ALA A 203 -7.64 -11.23 13.22
C ALA A 203 -7.55 -10.60 14.63
N GLN A 204 -7.02 -9.38 14.72
CA GLN A 204 -6.94 -8.60 15.96
C GLN A 204 -8.08 -7.56 16.09
N GLY A 205 -9.12 -7.63 15.25
CA GLY A 205 -10.18 -6.63 15.12
C GLY A 205 -9.83 -5.55 14.10
N ALA A 206 -10.72 -4.55 13.95
CA ALA A 206 -10.65 -3.56 12.89
C ALA A 206 -9.87 -2.27 13.27
N ALA A 207 -9.36 -2.15 14.50
CA ALA A 207 -8.72 -0.92 14.97
C ALA A 207 -7.49 -0.51 14.12
N GLY A 208 -6.69 -1.49 13.68
CA GLY A 208 -5.56 -1.25 12.79
C GLY A 208 -5.99 -0.66 11.44
N TYR A 209 -7.01 -1.25 10.81
CA TYR A 209 -7.62 -0.75 9.58
C TYR A 209 -8.21 0.65 9.75
N ALA A 210 -8.97 0.86 10.83
CA ALA A 210 -9.60 2.15 11.12
C ALA A 210 -8.57 3.27 11.22
N ARG A 211 -7.49 3.03 11.96
CA ARG A 211 -6.39 3.99 12.08
C ARG A 211 -5.71 4.28 10.75
N ASP A 212 -5.42 3.26 9.94
CA ASP A 212 -4.85 3.44 8.61
C ASP A 212 -5.76 4.28 7.71
N THR A 213 -7.07 4.03 7.76
CA THR A 213 -8.06 4.74 6.94
C THR A 213 -8.14 6.22 7.32
N VAL A 214 -8.16 6.52 8.63
CA VAL A 214 -8.14 7.91 9.10
C VAL A 214 -6.86 8.63 8.67
N LEU A 215 -5.70 7.97 8.76
CA LEU A 215 -4.44 8.55 8.29
C LEU A 215 -4.46 8.83 6.78
N ALA A 216 -4.95 7.88 5.97
CA ALA A 216 -4.99 8.02 4.53
C ALA A 216 -5.98 9.11 4.06
N MET A 217 -7.10 9.29 4.77
CA MET A 217 -8.16 10.25 4.43
C MET A 217 -7.97 11.64 5.04
N SER A 218 -6.97 11.83 5.90
CA SER A 218 -6.61 13.13 6.49
C SER A 218 -5.54 13.84 5.65
N PRO A 219 -5.30 15.15 5.85
CA PRO A 219 -4.14 15.82 5.28
C PRO A 219 -2.85 15.11 5.70
N TRP A 220 -1.98 14.82 4.71
CA TRP A 220 -0.76 14.07 4.99
C TRP A 220 0.34 14.98 5.54
N PRO A 221 0.93 14.66 6.69
CA PRO A 221 2.11 15.35 7.21
C PRO A 221 3.38 14.85 6.49
N ILE A 222 3.32 14.70 5.16
CA ILE A 222 4.39 14.20 4.29
C ILE A 222 4.77 15.33 3.35
N ASP A 223 6.02 15.76 3.38
CA ASP A 223 6.53 16.76 2.44
C ASP A 223 6.98 16.05 1.15
N LEU A 224 6.04 15.91 0.22
CA LEU A 224 6.30 15.26 -1.07
C LEU A 224 7.43 15.93 -1.86
N GLY A 225 7.64 17.25 -1.67
CA GLY A 225 8.72 18.00 -2.28
C GLY A 225 10.12 17.63 -1.77
N LYS A 226 10.23 16.94 -0.65
CA LYS A 226 11.49 16.43 -0.10
C LYS A 226 11.86 15.03 -0.56
N ILE A 227 10.96 14.34 -1.25
CA ILE A 227 11.28 13.03 -1.80
C ILE A 227 12.34 13.20 -2.89
N SER A 228 13.52 12.66 -2.64
CA SER A 228 14.71 12.81 -3.51
C SER A 228 15.07 11.54 -4.27
N VAL A 229 14.34 10.46 -4.03
CA VAL A 229 14.52 9.20 -4.75
C VAL A 229 13.67 9.17 -6.02
N PRO A 230 14.03 8.38 -7.05
CA PRO A 230 13.16 8.18 -8.21
C PRO A 230 11.79 7.64 -7.80
N VAL A 231 10.73 8.22 -8.36
CA VAL A 231 9.34 7.79 -8.12
C VAL A 231 8.63 7.56 -9.43
N ASP A 232 8.00 6.40 -9.58
CA ASP A 232 7.12 6.05 -10.69
C ASP A 232 5.68 5.88 -10.17
N VAL A 233 4.73 6.61 -10.73
CA VAL A 233 3.31 6.63 -10.33
C VAL A 233 2.48 5.96 -11.41
N TRP A 234 1.88 4.80 -11.09
CA TRP A 234 1.16 3.94 -12.01
C TRP A 234 -0.33 3.92 -11.69
N TYR A 235 -1.17 4.27 -12.64
CA TYR A 235 -2.62 4.12 -12.52
C TYR A 235 -3.23 3.47 -13.75
N GLY A 236 -4.34 2.79 -13.55
CA GLY A 236 -5.19 2.36 -14.66
C GLY A 236 -6.07 3.51 -15.15
N GLU A 237 -6.27 3.60 -16.46
CA GLU A 237 -7.12 4.62 -17.08
C GLU A 237 -8.57 4.58 -16.57
N LEU A 238 -9.04 3.39 -16.17
CA LEU A 238 -10.40 3.15 -15.66
C LEU A 238 -10.48 3.15 -14.12
N ASP A 239 -9.39 3.53 -13.41
CA ASP A 239 -9.40 3.60 -11.96
C ASP A 239 -10.18 4.83 -11.47
N GLN A 240 -11.29 4.59 -10.79
CA GLN A 240 -12.17 5.63 -10.25
C GLN A 240 -12.20 5.63 -8.71
N SER A 241 -11.38 4.77 -8.08
CA SER A 241 -11.47 4.50 -6.65
C SER A 241 -10.33 5.08 -5.84
N HIS A 242 -9.16 5.29 -6.44
CA HIS A 242 -7.94 5.61 -5.70
C HIS A 242 -7.52 7.08 -5.80
N SER A 243 -7.75 7.72 -6.94
CA SER A 243 -7.42 9.12 -7.15
C SER A 243 -8.43 9.80 -8.08
N PRO A 244 -8.84 11.05 -7.83
CA PRO A 244 -9.76 11.78 -8.70
C PRO A 244 -9.21 12.09 -10.10
N ASP A 245 -7.87 12.05 -10.27
CA ASP A 245 -7.16 12.43 -11.50
C ASP A 245 -6.10 11.40 -11.93
N ASN A 246 -6.26 10.15 -11.46
CA ASN A 246 -5.32 9.05 -11.72
C ASN A 246 -3.87 9.39 -11.34
N GLY A 247 -3.66 10.12 -10.25
CA GLY A 247 -2.36 10.43 -9.69
C GLY A 247 -1.60 11.55 -10.39
N SER A 248 -2.24 12.32 -11.27
CA SER A 248 -1.59 13.43 -11.98
C SER A 248 -1.10 14.50 -11.01
N LEU A 249 -1.93 14.92 -10.05
CA LEU A 249 -1.56 15.87 -9.02
C LEU A 249 -0.47 15.33 -8.10
N LEU A 250 -0.61 14.07 -7.67
CA LEU A 250 0.41 13.40 -6.84
C LEU A 250 1.78 13.42 -7.53
N THR A 251 1.82 13.04 -8.82
CA THR A 251 3.04 13.05 -9.63
C THR A 251 3.64 14.45 -9.71
N ALA A 252 2.83 15.48 -9.97
CA ALA A 252 3.28 16.87 -10.09
C ALA A 252 3.88 17.43 -8.78
N ARG A 253 3.48 16.91 -7.62
CA ARG A 253 3.98 17.32 -6.29
C ARG A 253 5.30 16.68 -5.91
N ILE A 254 5.75 15.62 -6.61
CA ILE A 254 6.98 14.89 -6.30
C ILE A 254 8.06 15.25 -7.34
N PRO A 255 9.20 15.81 -6.94
CA PRO A 255 10.24 16.20 -7.88
C PRO A 255 10.76 15.02 -8.71
N GLY A 256 10.71 15.15 -10.03
CA GLY A 256 11.22 14.15 -10.97
C GLY A 256 10.41 12.85 -11.05
N ALA A 257 9.20 12.81 -10.47
CA ALA A 257 8.34 11.64 -10.60
C ALA A 257 7.85 11.44 -12.05
N GLU A 258 7.73 10.19 -12.46
CA GLU A 258 7.19 9.80 -13.76
C GLU A 258 5.79 9.21 -13.62
N HIS A 259 4.87 9.61 -14.50
CA HIS A 259 3.48 9.16 -14.51
C HIS A 259 3.25 8.12 -15.61
N HIS A 260 2.68 6.98 -15.25
CA HIS A 260 2.36 5.88 -16.13
C HIS A 260 0.87 5.57 -16.09
N LEU A 261 0.15 5.89 -17.16
CA LEU A 261 -1.26 5.57 -17.30
C LEU A 261 -1.42 4.29 -18.13
N VAL A 262 -2.02 3.26 -17.52
CA VAL A 262 -2.19 1.93 -18.12
C VAL A 262 -3.59 1.84 -18.73
N PRO A 263 -3.71 1.61 -20.06
CA PRO A 263 -5.01 1.56 -20.70
C PRO A 263 -5.83 0.32 -20.32
N ALA A 264 -7.16 0.45 -20.40
CA ALA A 264 -8.14 -0.63 -20.30
C ALA A 264 -8.13 -1.42 -18.97
N ILE A 265 -7.57 -0.87 -17.89
CA ILE A 265 -7.57 -1.44 -16.54
C ILE A 265 -7.93 -0.37 -15.51
N GLY A 266 -8.48 -0.77 -14.37
CA GLY A 266 -8.76 0.07 -13.22
C GLY A 266 -7.68 -0.03 -12.15
N GLY A 267 -8.07 -0.32 -10.89
CA GLY A 267 -7.17 -0.43 -9.74
C GLY A 267 -6.32 -1.71 -9.71
N ALA A 268 -6.56 -2.67 -10.61
CA ALA A 268 -5.84 -3.96 -10.64
C ALA A 268 -4.47 -3.92 -11.34
N VAL A 269 -3.91 -2.73 -11.60
CA VAL A 269 -2.63 -2.54 -12.30
C VAL A 269 -1.49 -3.36 -11.69
N LEU A 270 -1.38 -3.38 -10.36
CA LEU A 270 -0.27 -4.07 -9.67
C LEU A 270 -0.18 -5.55 -10.05
N TRP A 271 -1.31 -6.23 -10.16
CA TRP A 271 -1.35 -7.67 -10.43
C TRP A 271 -1.25 -8.00 -11.92
N THR A 272 -1.72 -7.10 -12.79
CA THR A 272 -1.70 -7.29 -14.24
C THR A 272 -0.41 -6.80 -14.89
N HIS A 273 0.27 -5.82 -14.28
CA HIS A 273 1.47 -5.17 -14.82
C HIS A 273 2.68 -5.27 -13.88
N ALA A 274 2.75 -6.33 -13.07
CA ALA A 274 3.85 -6.53 -12.11
C ALA A 274 5.24 -6.50 -12.76
N GLU A 275 5.39 -7.05 -13.97
CA GLU A 275 6.68 -7.10 -14.67
C GLU A 275 7.20 -5.71 -15.07
N PRO A 276 6.47 -4.87 -15.83
CA PRO A 276 6.96 -3.53 -16.15
C PRO A 276 7.18 -2.69 -14.89
N ILE A 277 6.33 -2.79 -13.86
CA ILE A 277 6.50 -2.05 -12.59
C ILE A 277 7.82 -2.44 -11.92
N LEU A 278 8.06 -3.75 -11.71
CA LEU A 278 9.28 -4.23 -11.06
C LEU A 278 10.53 -3.95 -11.91
N SER A 279 10.45 -4.12 -13.24
CA SER A 279 11.59 -3.85 -14.13
C SER A 279 11.98 -2.39 -14.10
N THR A 280 11.02 -1.45 -14.16
CA THR A 280 11.27 -0.01 -14.04
C THR A 280 11.88 0.31 -12.67
N LEU A 281 11.30 -0.19 -11.60
CA LEU A 281 11.75 0.05 -10.23
C LEU A 281 13.20 -0.43 -10.01
N LEU A 282 13.57 -1.61 -10.52
CA LEU A 282 14.93 -2.16 -10.39
C LEU A 282 15.97 -1.35 -11.19
N THR A 283 15.60 -0.79 -12.34
CA THR A 283 16.51 0.09 -13.08
C THR A 283 16.77 1.41 -12.37
N ARG A 284 15.80 1.91 -11.61
CA ARG A 284 15.92 3.14 -10.80
C ARG A 284 16.78 2.91 -9.55
N ASP A 285 16.71 1.71 -8.95
CA ASP A 285 17.48 1.37 -7.74
C ASP A 285 19.00 1.25 -8.00
N GLY A 286 19.38 0.95 -9.22
CA GLY A 286 20.79 0.80 -9.65
C GLY A 286 21.44 2.06 -10.23
N ALA A 287 20.74 3.21 -10.23
CA ALA A 287 21.21 4.46 -10.84
C ALA A 287 21.79 5.46 -9.76
#